data_ca7216b04b178def07f9db6027502ab5
#
_entry.id   ca7216b04b178def07f9db6027502ab5
#
_cell.length_a   1.000
_cell.length_b   1.000
_cell.length_c   1.000
_cell.angle_alpha   90.00
_cell.angle_beta   90.00
_cell.angle_gamma   90.00
#
_symmetry.space_group_name_H-M   'P 1'
#
loop_
_entity.id
_entity.type
_entity.pdbx_description
1 polymer ?
#
loop_
_entity_poly.entity_id
_entity_poly.type
_entity_poly.pdbx_seq_one_letter_code
_entity_poly.pdbx_strand_id
1 'polypeptide(L)'
;MSNRKSQESSEPIPMNRRTLLGGAAVMTGTLAGMALEPASALAAKSSDARKTGDSPNLNPPIVQVKSGSLRGFRDGTTSTFLGIPYAQAERFEMPKPVKAWDGIRNAQTWGPVSPIPAQDKPGADDFVFPHRYWLENENCQVLNIWTQNASASAKKPVMFWMHGGGFTNGSSMESYAYDGKNLSEFGDVVVVSVNHRLNIIGTMDLSAYGAQYENSRYTGMADLVAALQWVQENIALFGGDPGNVTIFGQSGGGSKVTRLMHMPVAKGLFHKAIAQSGGALNYRSVEPATAIQRQQAIAAATLKQLGLDGSQIEKLKNIPYKDLIIAGTAATREVAQTAGAPRASGGGWEVIADDKYIMRELCDWAGTIPLMAGTVFSEMQGTLVRGDGRKNQWSQAEIDEKLTEAYGDKKAEVVAEFQRAFPRKKVQDVLYFANGSRPNVKQTLAWKLEKSKTPVWNYLFAWEYPVDGGITAFHCSEIAFAFHNVNEPHIKLATGGGPVALALQDKVAGAWVSLAKTGNPGFTPWTPEEPNTMVFDTTSECKPLRDDQLITLMGNTGGRGRGTA
;
A
#
# COMPACT_ATOMS: atom_id res chain seq x y z
N MET A 1 41.31 0.31 54.51
CA MET A 1 39.94 0.21 55.01
C MET A 1 39.06 -0.10 53.80
N SER A 2 38.92 -1.32 53.42
CA SER A 2 37.92 -2.36 53.82
C SER A 2 36.49 -1.89 53.54
N ASN A 3 35.90 -2.38 52.40
CA ASN A 3 34.75 -3.26 52.56
C ASN A 3 34.38 -3.93 51.22
N ARG A 4 34.42 -5.24 51.25
CA ARG A 4 33.81 -6.18 50.31
C ARG A 4 32.29 -6.19 50.47
N LYS A 5 31.52 -6.31 49.35
CA LYS A 5 30.23 -7.04 49.34
C LYS A 5 30.09 -7.72 47.99
N SER A 6 30.27 -8.96 48.00
CA SER A 6 29.46 -10.16 47.71
C SER A 6 28.65 -10.14 46.42
N GLN A 7 29.16 -10.90 45.44
CA GLN A 7 28.44 -11.47 44.33
C GLN A 7 27.50 -12.57 44.83
N GLU A 8 26.22 -12.48 44.51
CA GLU A 8 25.31 -13.64 44.52
C GLU A 8 25.15 -14.13 43.08
N SER A 9 25.63 -15.36 42.91
CA SER A 9 25.46 -16.17 41.71
C SER A 9 24.09 -16.86 41.79
N SER A 10 23.19 -16.61 40.83
CA SER A 10 21.98 -17.39 40.63
C SER A 10 22.25 -18.51 39.62
N GLU A 11 22.29 -19.74 40.10
CA GLU A 11 22.31 -20.95 39.25
C GLU A 11 20.97 -21.17 38.54
N PRO A 12 20.96 -21.77 37.33
CA PRO A 12 19.72 -22.06 36.60
C PRO A 12 19.10 -23.38 37.10
N ILE A 13 17.79 -23.34 37.34
CA ILE A 13 16.96 -24.50 37.71
C ILE A 13 16.81 -25.44 36.50
N PRO A 14 17.10 -26.75 36.63
CA PRO A 14 16.91 -27.69 35.52
C PRO A 14 15.43 -28.07 35.37
N MET A 15 14.83 -27.79 34.19
CA MET A 15 13.51 -28.28 33.84
C MET A 15 13.53 -29.75 33.43
N ASN A 16 12.85 -30.59 34.23
CA ASN A 16 12.72 -32.04 34.04
C ASN A 16 11.58 -32.32 33.02
N ARG A 17 11.92 -32.99 31.94
CA ARG A 17 11.02 -33.36 30.81
C ARG A 17 10.17 -34.62 31.08
N ARG A 18 9.54 -34.75 32.23
CA ARG A 18 8.62 -35.89 32.50
C ARG A 18 7.55 -35.49 33.51
N THR A 19 6.48 -34.81 33.07
CA THR A 19 5.17 -34.86 33.72
C THR A 19 4.12 -34.15 32.86
N LEU A 20 3.67 -34.80 31.82
CA LEU A 20 2.49 -34.39 31.06
C LEU A 20 1.79 -35.64 30.49
N LEU A 21 1.32 -36.49 31.38
CA LEU A 21 0.34 -37.54 31.09
C LEU A 21 -0.27 -37.99 32.41
N GLY A 22 -1.54 -37.67 32.62
CA GLY A 22 -2.34 -38.30 33.70
C GLY A 22 -3.17 -37.30 34.49
N GLY A 23 -4.45 -37.23 34.23
CA GLY A 23 -5.41 -36.49 35.08
C GLY A 23 -6.79 -36.29 34.40
N ALA A 24 -7.44 -37.35 33.93
CA ALA A 24 -8.88 -37.34 33.71
C ALA A 24 -9.58 -37.68 35.03
N ALA A 25 -10.10 -36.68 35.73
CA ALA A 25 -11.00 -36.89 36.86
C ALA A 25 -12.45 -36.77 36.41
N VAL A 26 -13.17 -37.88 36.55
CA VAL A 26 -14.63 -37.98 36.39
C VAL A 26 -15.30 -37.28 37.58
N MET A 27 -16.07 -36.23 37.32
CA MET A 27 -17.05 -35.70 38.29
C MET A 27 -18.44 -36.10 37.82
N THR A 28 -19.03 -37.07 38.55
CA THR A 28 -20.46 -37.36 38.50
C THR A 28 -21.18 -36.39 39.43
N GLY A 29 -21.92 -35.46 38.84
CA GLY A 29 -22.85 -34.58 39.54
C GLY A 29 -24.26 -34.74 38.99
N THR A 30 -25.16 -35.18 39.83
CA THR A 30 -26.61 -35.33 39.60
C THR A 30 -27.26 -34.01 39.23
N LEU A 31 -27.88 -33.91 38.05
CA LEU A 31 -28.72 -32.79 37.62
C LEU A 31 -30.17 -33.26 37.57
N ALA A 32 -31.00 -32.63 38.39
CA ALA A 32 -32.46 -32.73 38.36
C ALA A 32 -33.01 -32.02 37.10
N GLY A 33 -34.07 -32.60 36.56
CA GLY A 33 -34.69 -32.34 35.28
C GLY A 33 -35.04 -30.88 34.97
N MET A 34 -34.63 -30.48 33.77
CA MET A 34 -35.31 -29.51 32.93
C MET A 34 -35.39 -30.09 31.53
N ALA A 35 -36.58 -30.19 31.01
CA ALA A 35 -36.89 -30.70 29.68
C ALA A 35 -36.21 -29.86 28.62
N LEU A 36 -35.27 -30.47 27.90
CA LEU A 36 -34.70 -29.91 26.66
C LEU A 36 -35.64 -30.32 25.51
N GLU A 37 -36.29 -29.33 24.91
CA GLU A 37 -36.86 -29.51 23.59
C GLU A 37 -35.78 -29.88 22.56
N PRO A 38 -36.07 -30.71 21.56
CA PRO A 38 -35.06 -31.12 20.61
C PRO A 38 -34.67 -29.94 19.69
N ALA A 39 -33.41 -29.57 19.72
CA ALA A 39 -32.80 -28.67 18.73
C ALA A 39 -32.72 -29.37 17.36
N SER A 40 -33.84 -29.51 16.72
CA SER A 40 -33.96 -29.82 15.30
C SER A 40 -34.45 -28.60 14.57
N ALA A 41 -33.62 -28.11 13.65
CA ALA A 41 -33.86 -27.04 12.69
C ALA A 41 -33.08 -25.73 12.90
N LEU A 42 -31.75 -25.85 12.89
CA LEU A 42 -30.92 -24.79 12.32
C LEU A 42 -29.70 -25.40 11.60
N ALA A 43 -30.00 -26.39 10.73
CA ALA A 43 -29.14 -26.66 9.60
C ALA A 43 -29.39 -25.52 8.62
N ALA A 44 -28.70 -24.40 8.84
CA ALA A 44 -28.54 -23.37 7.81
C ALA A 44 -28.01 -24.09 6.58
N LYS A 45 -28.78 -24.05 5.52
CA LYS A 45 -28.41 -24.51 4.20
C LYS A 45 -27.14 -23.82 3.78
N SER A 46 -25.97 -24.41 4.02
CA SER A 46 -24.80 -24.18 3.20
C SER A 46 -25.12 -24.80 1.84
N SER A 47 -25.80 -24.04 1.00
CA SER A 47 -25.99 -24.38 -0.40
C SER A 47 -24.73 -24.06 -1.21
N ASP A 48 -23.61 -24.61 -0.80
CA ASP A 48 -22.51 -24.90 -1.68
C ASP A 48 -22.64 -26.38 -2.10
N ALA A 49 -23.70 -26.67 -2.83
CA ALA A 49 -23.71 -27.80 -3.72
C ALA A 49 -22.65 -27.52 -4.79
N ARG A 50 -21.38 -27.92 -4.53
CA ARG A 50 -20.42 -28.17 -5.60
C ARG A 50 -21.18 -29.03 -6.63
N LYS A 51 -21.38 -28.46 -7.81
CA LYS A 51 -21.84 -29.22 -8.95
C LYS A 51 -20.79 -30.32 -9.16
N THR A 52 -21.12 -31.53 -8.69
CA THR A 52 -20.33 -32.74 -8.94
C THR A 52 -20.55 -33.09 -10.41
N GLY A 53 -19.69 -32.58 -11.28
CA GLY A 53 -19.79 -32.78 -12.72
C GLY A 53 -18.51 -32.58 -13.49
N ASP A 54 -17.70 -31.62 -13.10
CA ASP A 54 -16.39 -31.42 -13.72
C ASP A 54 -15.30 -31.87 -12.76
N SER A 55 -14.57 -32.91 -13.10
CA SER A 55 -13.28 -33.20 -12.45
C SER A 55 -12.44 -31.92 -12.52
N PRO A 56 -11.85 -31.44 -11.40
CA PRO A 56 -11.02 -30.24 -11.44
C PRO A 56 -9.95 -30.43 -12.53
N ASN A 57 -9.85 -29.48 -13.46
CA ASN A 57 -8.80 -29.52 -14.46
C ASN A 57 -7.45 -29.39 -13.76
N LEU A 58 -6.85 -30.52 -13.43
CA LEU A 58 -5.59 -30.61 -12.69
C LEU A 58 -4.38 -30.19 -13.54
N ASN A 59 -4.58 -29.93 -14.84
CA ASN A 59 -3.49 -29.45 -15.70
C ASN A 59 -3.18 -28.00 -15.33
N PRO A 60 -1.94 -27.70 -14.95
CA PRO A 60 -1.55 -26.33 -14.66
C PRO A 60 -1.68 -25.46 -15.91
N PRO A 61 -2.13 -24.21 -15.80
CA PRO A 61 -2.21 -23.31 -16.93
C PRO A 61 -0.79 -23.01 -17.44
N ILE A 62 -0.59 -23.11 -18.75
CA ILE A 62 0.64 -22.73 -19.43
C ILE A 62 0.33 -21.61 -20.41
N VAL A 63 1.10 -20.53 -20.34
CA VAL A 63 0.97 -19.35 -21.22
C VAL A 63 2.30 -19.11 -21.91
N GLN A 64 2.28 -18.95 -23.23
CA GLN A 64 3.43 -18.60 -24.03
C GLN A 64 3.53 -17.08 -24.14
N VAL A 65 4.45 -16.47 -23.37
CA VAL A 65 4.79 -15.05 -23.48
C VAL A 65 5.93 -14.84 -24.47
N LYS A 66 6.20 -13.58 -24.82
CA LYS A 66 7.26 -13.22 -25.80
C LYS A 66 8.62 -13.80 -25.45
N SER A 67 8.95 -13.91 -24.17
CA SER A 67 10.26 -14.39 -23.70
C SER A 67 10.32 -15.91 -23.51
N GLY A 68 9.20 -16.67 -23.50
CA GLY A 68 9.16 -18.12 -23.30
C GLY A 68 7.86 -18.60 -22.67
N SER A 69 7.77 -19.88 -22.31
CA SER A 69 6.56 -20.45 -21.70
C SER A 69 6.59 -20.32 -20.17
N LEU A 70 5.43 -20.01 -19.58
CA LEU A 70 5.20 -19.91 -18.15
C LEU A 70 4.18 -20.93 -17.68
N ARG A 71 4.47 -21.65 -16.60
CA ARG A 71 3.54 -22.55 -15.93
C ARG A 71 3.05 -21.94 -14.63
N GLY A 72 1.76 -21.65 -14.53
CA GLY A 72 1.10 -21.24 -13.30
C GLY A 72 0.49 -22.41 -12.52
N PHE A 73 -0.46 -22.09 -11.66
CA PHE A 73 -1.30 -23.06 -10.95
C PHE A 73 -2.75 -22.59 -10.92
N ARG A 74 -3.66 -23.48 -10.53
CA ARG A 74 -5.06 -23.14 -10.32
C ARG A 74 -5.37 -23.13 -8.82
N ASP A 75 -6.11 -22.10 -8.40
CA ASP A 75 -6.73 -22.02 -7.09
C ASP A 75 -8.24 -21.78 -7.29
N GLY A 76 -9.03 -22.84 -7.20
CA GLY A 76 -10.41 -22.82 -7.62
C GLY A 76 -10.54 -22.56 -9.13
N THR A 77 -11.30 -21.52 -9.49
CA THR A 77 -11.47 -21.07 -10.87
C THR A 77 -10.35 -20.16 -11.36
N THR A 78 -9.53 -19.62 -10.44
CA THR A 78 -8.49 -18.66 -10.75
C THR A 78 -7.21 -19.32 -11.24
N SER A 79 -6.71 -18.89 -12.39
CA SER A 79 -5.35 -19.17 -12.85
C SER A 79 -4.40 -18.14 -12.27
N THR A 80 -3.37 -18.60 -11.56
CA THR A 80 -2.41 -17.78 -10.85
C THR A 80 -1.01 -18.01 -11.39
N PHE A 81 -0.29 -16.90 -11.64
CA PHE A 81 1.10 -16.92 -12.09
C PHE A 81 1.89 -15.96 -11.20
N LEU A 82 2.91 -16.45 -10.52
CA LEU A 82 3.71 -15.70 -9.55
C LEU A 82 5.18 -15.61 -9.99
N GLY A 83 5.83 -14.49 -9.66
CA GLY A 83 7.26 -14.31 -9.89
C GLY A 83 7.66 -14.26 -11.37
N ILE A 84 6.80 -13.73 -12.24
CA ILE A 84 7.07 -13.59 -13.68
C ILE A 84 8.09 -12.47 -13.87
N PRO A 85 9.28 -12.72 -14.44
CA PRO A 85 10.23 -11.66 -14.74
C PRO A 85 9.72 -10.80 -15.90
N TYR A 86 9.62 -9.48 -15.67
CA TYR A 86 9.24 -8.52 -16.71
C TYR A 86 10.43 -7.76 -17.28
N ALA A 87 11.51 -7.64 -16.51
CA ALA A 87 12.77 -7.02 -16.91
C ALA A 87 13.94 -7.65 -16.17
N GLN A 88 15.16 -7.29 -16.59
CA GLN A 88 16.40 -7.52 -15.87
C GLN A 88 17.18 -6.21 -15.81
N ALA A 89 17.91 -5.98 -14.73
CA ALA A 89 18.66 -4.74 -14.56
C ALA A 89 19.96 -4.98 -13.79
N GLU A 90 21.03 -4.35 -14.25
CA GLU A 90 22.21 -4.14 -13.43
C GLU A 90 21.96 -3.01 -12.42
N ARG A 91 22.70 -3.04 -11.31
CA ARG A 91 22.59 -2.02 -10.26
C ARG A 91 22.81 -0.63 -10.84
N PHE A 92 21.87 0.31 -10.54
CA PHE A 92 21.84 1.70 -11.02
C PHE A 92 21.65 1.90 -12.53
N GLU A 93 21.49 0.84 -13.30
CA GLU A 93 21.23 0.93 -14.73
C GLU A 93 19.72 0.79 -15.03
N MET A 94 19.32 1.31 -16.17
CA MET A 94 17.95 1.20 -16.65
C MET A 94 17.57 -0.25 -16.91
N PRO A 95 16.30 -0.66 -16.67
CA PRO A 95 15.86 -2.02 -16.93
C PRO A 95 15.93 -2.35 -18.43
N LYS A 96 16.26 -3.59 -18.72
CA LYS A 96 16.34 -4.16 -20.07
C LYS A 96 15.33 -5.30 -20.21
N PRO A 97 14.84 -5.61 -21.40
CA PRO A 97 13.98 -6.76 -21.63
C PRO A 97 14.62 -8.06 -21.14
N VAL A 98 13.78 -8.95 -20.62
CA VAL A 98 14.24 -10.29 -20.19
C VAL A 98 14.76 -11.08 -21.39
N LYS A 99 15.88 -11.76 -21.23
CA LYS A 99 16.39 -12.69 -22.25
C LYS A 99 15.38 -13.84 -22.43
N ALA A 100 15.11 -14.18 -23.68
CA ALA A 100 14.28 -15.35 -23.99
C ALA A 100 14.88 -16.63 -23.40
N TRP A 101 14.00 -17.56 -23.04
CA TRP A 101 14.39 -18.87 -22.51
C TRP A 101 13.66 -19.99 -23.26
N ASP A 102 14.32 -21.15 -23.30
CA ASP A 102 13.74 -22.37 -23.84
C ASP A 102 12.99 -23.14 -22.76
N GLY A 103 12.00 -23.93 -23.19
CA GLY A 103 11.19 -24.76 -22.30
C GLY A 103 10.19 -23.96 -21.44
N ILE A 104 9.78 -24.57 -20.34
CA ILE A 104 8.75 -24.03 -19.46
C ILE A 104 9.35 -23.56 -18.13
N ARG A 105 9.21 -22.28 -17.80
CA ARG A 105 9.58 -21.71 -16.50
C ARG A 105 8.39 -21.80 -15.55
N ASN A 106 8.64 -22.26 -14.33
CA ASN A 106 7.60 -22.25 -13.29
C ASN A 106 7.35 -20.84 -12.78
N ALA A 107 6.07 -20.43 -12.80
CA ALA A 107 5.54 -19.20 -12.22
C ALA A 107 4.52 -19.58 -11.13
N GLN A 108 4.94 -20.40 -10.17
CA GLN A 108 4.11 -21.00 -9.13
C GLN A 108 4.50 -20.55 -7.72
N THR A 109 5.55 -19.74 -7.60
CA THR A 109 6.04 -19.17 -6.35
C THR A 109 6.32 -17.69 -6.51
N TRP A 110 6.20 -16.95 -5.43
CA TRP A 110 6.60 -15.55 -5.39
C TRP A 110 8.04 -15.39 -5.84
N GLY A 111 8.29 -14.36 -6.65
CA GLY A 111 9.66 -13.97 -6.98
C GLY A 111 10.31 -13.15 -5.87
N PRO A 112 11.59 -12.79 -6.02
CA PRO A 112 12.31 -12.00 -5.03
C PRO A 112 11.70 -10.60 -4.88
N VAL A 113 11.89 -10.03 -3.68
CA VAL A 113 11.52 -8.66 -3.36
C VAL A 113 12.76 -7.76 -3.37
N SER A 114 12.57 -6.44 -3.54
CA SER A 114 13.68 -5.50 -3.41
C SER A 114 14.27 -5.55 -2.02
N PRO A 115 15.60 -5.50 -1.86
CA PRO A 115 16.22 -5.32 -0.56
C PRO A 115 15.72 -4.04 0.12
N ILE A 116 15.41 -4.13 1.41
CA ILE A 116 14.91 -3.02 2.20
C ILE A 116 15.82 -2.72 3.41
N PRO A 117 15.80 -1.50 3.97
CA PRO A 117 16.45 -1.22 5.24
C PRO A 117 15.95 -2.14 6.34
N ALA A 118 16.85 -2.58 7.22
CA ALA A 118 16.46 -3.38 8.39
C ALA A 118 15.42 -2.61 9.22
N GLN A 119 14.39 -3.32 9.64
CA GLN A 119 13.37 -2.79 10.54
C GLN A 119 13.68 -3.29 11.96
N ASP A 120 13.92 -2.35 12.87
CA ASP A 120 14.27 -2.66 14.27
C ASP A 120 13.03 -3.05 15.10
N LYS A 121 11.83 -2.67 14.64
CA LYS A 121 10.56 -2.89 15.34
C LYS A 121 9.45 -3.16 14.33
N PRO A 122 8.48 -4.01 14.67
CA PRO A 122 7.23 -4.12 13.91
C PRO A 122 6.52 -2.77 13.80
N GLY A 123 5.86 -2.51 12.69
CA GLY A 123 4.96 -1.38 12.54
C GLY A 123 3.72 -1.52 13.44
N ALA A 124 3.09 -0.43 13.80
CA ALA A 124 1.85 -0.48 14.57
C ALA A 124 0.73 -1.22 13.83
N ASP A 125 0.77 -1.23 12.52
CA ASP A 125 -0.16 -1.90 11.63
C ASP A 125 0.13 -3.39 11.43
N ASP A 126 1.33 -3.90 11.74
CA ASP A 126 1.68 -5.32 11.66
C ASP A 126 0.79 -6.19 12.55
N PHE A 127 0.27 -5.64 13.65
CA PHE A 127 -0.70 -6.32 14.51
C PHE A 127 -2.05 -6.56 13.82
N VAL A 128 -2.47 -5.64 12.96
CA VAL A 128 -3.77 -5.68 12.26
C VAL A 128 -3.63 -6.30 10.87
N PHE A 129 -2.53 -6.01 10.18
CA PHE A 129 -2.15 -6.53 8.88
C PHE A 129 -0.74 -7.12 8.93
N PRO A 130 -0.59 -8.38 9.35
CA PRO A 130 0.72 -9.03 9.44
C PRO A 130 1.46 -8.99 8.11
N HIS A 131 2.73 -8.58 8.15
CA HIS A 131 3.60 -8.55 6.99
C HIS A 131 4.27 -9.90 6.75
N ARG A 132 4.39 -10.27 5.48
CA ARG A 132 5.19 -11.42 5.03
C ARG A 132 6.55 -10.91 4.58
N TYR A 133 7.58 -11.58 5.06
CA TYR A 133 8.95 -11.35 4.60
C TYR A 133 9.32 -12.43 3.59
N TRP A 134 10.11 -12.05 2.58
CA TRP A 134 10.48 -12.95 1.51
C TRP A 134 11.95 -12.78 1.14
N LEU A 135 12.43 -13.59 0.20
CA LEU A 135 13.79 -13.56 -0.27
C LEU A 135 14.10 -12.23 -0.96
N GLU A 136 15.03 -11.47 -0.40
CA GLU A 136 15.51 -10.21 -0.97
C GLU A 136 16.52 -10.45 -2.09
N ASN A 137 16.38 -9.75 -3.21
CA ASN A 137 17.33 -9.75 -4.30
C ASN A 137 17.18 -8.48 -5.15
N GLU A 138 18.27 -7.96 -5.69
CA GLU A 138 18.23 -6.80 -6.59
C GLU A 138 17.56 -7.12 -7.94
N ASN A 139 17.54 -8.40 -8.35
CA ASN A 139 16.79 -8.91 -9.50
C ASN A 139 15.31 -9.12 -9.12
N CYS A 140 14.68 -8.08 -8.56
CA CYS A 140 13.32 -8.09 -8.09
C CYS A 140 12.30 -7.65 -9.15
N GLN A 141 12.69 -7.49 -10.41
CA GLN A 141 11.84 -7.06 -11.51
C GLN A 141 10.89 -8.20 -11.92
N VAL A 142 9.93 -8.49 -11.04
CA VAL A 142 8.94 -9.57 -11.21
C VAL A 142 7.52 -9.04 -10.96
N LEU A 143 6.54 -9.69 -11.59
CA LEU A 143 5.12 -9.41 -11.39
C LEU A 143 4.34 -10.72 -11.17
N ASN A 144 3.11 -10.57 -10.68
CA ASN A 144 2.18 -11.67 -10.41
C ASN A 144 0.87 -11.40 -11.11
N ILE A 145 0.15 -12.45 -11.55
CA ILE A 145 -1.10 -12.34 -12.30
C ILE A 145 -2.14 -13.32 -11.75
N TRP A 146 -3.37 -12.82 -11.57
CA TRP A 146 -4.57 -13.60 -11.25
C TRP A 146 -5.62 -13.36 -12.32
N THR A 147 -6.19 -14.43 -12.87
CA THR A 147 -7.21 -14.34 -13.92
C THR A 147 -8.16 -15.52 -13.89
N GLN A 148 -9.43 -15.26 -14.22
CA GLN A 148 -10.47 -16.31 -14.34
C GLN A 148 -10.42 -17.01 -15.69
N ASN A 149 -9.82 -16.39 -16.71
CA ASN A 149 -9.75 -16.96 -18.06
C ASN A 149 -8.51 -16.44 -18.78
N ALA A 150 -7.48 -17.27 -18.88
CA ALA A 150 -6.25 -16.97 -19.62
C ALA A 150 -6.43 -17.22 -21.14
N SER A 151 -7.40 -16.54 -21.76
CA SER A 151 -7.64 -16.58 -23.21
C SER A 151 -7.58 -15.17 -23.80
N ALA A 152 -6.85 -15.00 -24.87
CA ALA A 152 -6.69 -13.71 -25.54
C ALA A 152 -8.02 -13.10 -26.04
N SER A 153 -9.05 -13.91 -26.22
CA SER A 153 -10.39 -13.44 -26.59
C SER A 153 -11.19 -12.85 -25.43
N ALA A 154 -10.76 -13.05 -24.16
CA ALA A 154 -11.53 -12.64 -22.99
C ALA A 154 -11.57 -11.11 -22.79
N LYS A 155 -10.52 -10.37 -23.18
CA LYS A 155 -10.43 -8.90 -23.17
C LYS A 155 -10.92 -8.26 -21.87
N LYS A 156 -10.50 -8.80 -20.73
CA LYS A 156 -10.90 -8.32 -19.40
C LYS A 156 -10.15 -7.05 -19.04
N PRO A 157 -10.76 -6.12 -18.28
CA PRO A 157 -10.02 -5.01 -17.68
C PRO A 157 -8.83 -5.50 -16.85
N VAL A 158 -7.71 -4.78 -16.91
CA VAL A 158 -6.50 -5.08 -16.16
C VAL A 158 -6.39 -4.09 -15.01
N MET A 159 -6.18 -4.59 -13.79
CA MET A 159 -5.93 -3.78 -12.59
C MET A 159 -4.49 -4.03 -12.13
N PHE A 160 -3.63 -3.01 -12.29
CA PHE A 160 -2.20 -3.07 -12.04
C PHE A 160 -1.86 -2.41 -10.71
N TRP A 161 -1.51 -3.22 -9.71
CA TRP A 161 -1.23 -2.81 -8.34
C TRP A 161 0.22 -2.45 -8.11
N MET A 162 0.45 -1.29 -7.47
CA MET A 162 1.74 -0.83 -6.96
C MET A 162 1.66 -0.69 -5.44
N HIS A 163 2.51 -1.45 -4.71
CA HIS A 163 2.54 -1.47 -3.25
C HIS A 163 3.01 -0.15 -2.62
N GLY A 164 2.73 0.01 -1.32
CA GLY A 164 3.13 1.13 -0.49
C GLY A 164 4.59 1.12 -0.05
N GLY A 165 4.84 1.63 1.17
CA GLY A 165 6.18 1.71 1.75
C GLY A 165 7.06 2.85 1.22
N GLY A 166 6.45 3.92 0.70
CA GLY A 166 7.17 5.02 0.06
C GLY A 166 7.88 4.57 -1.22
N PHE A 167 9.13 4.99 -1.34
CA PHE A 167 10.11 4.48 -2.30
C PHE A 167 11.24 3.72 -1.60
N THR A 168 11.03 3.36 -0.33
CA THR A 168 12.05 2.79 0.56
C THR A 168 11.80 1.32 0.82
N ASN A 169 10.56 0.94 1.11
CA ASN A 169 10.16 -0.38 1.60
C ASN A 169 9.00 -0.95 0.77
N GLY A 170 8.61 -2.15 1.11
CA GLY A 170 7.42 -2.80 0.60
C GLY A 170 7.68 -3.84 -0.48
N SER A 171 6.66 -4.62 -0.75
CA SER A 171 6.63 -5.58 -1.86
C SER A 171 5.20 -5.92 -2.27
N SER A 172 5.06 -6.49 -3.46
CA SER A 172 3.77 -6.91 -4.01
C SER A 172 3.10 -8.06 -3.23
N MET A 173 3.80 -8.66 -2.27
CA MET A 173 3.31 -9.82 -1.53
C MET A 173 3.41 -9.66 0.00
N GLU A 174 3.87 -8.50 0.49
CA GLU A 174 4.09 -8.29 1.93
C GLU A 174 2.81 -8.44 2.76
N SER A 175 1.69 -7.96 2.28
CA SER A 175 0.40 -8.07 2.96
C SER A 175 -0.48 -9.16 2.35
N TYR A 176 -1.17 -9.92 3.19
CA TYR A 176 -2.23 -10.84 2.76
C TYR A 176 -3.39 -10.12 2.07
N ALA A 177 -3.57 -8.83 2.36
CA ALA A 177 -4.56 -7.99 1.69
C ALA A 177 -4.28 -7.77 0.19
N TYR A 178 -3.05 -8.01 -0.29
CA TYR A 178 -2.64 -7.78 -1.68
C TYR A 178 -2.88 -8.97 -2.62
N ASP A 179 -3.41 -10.10 -2.11
CA ASP A 179 -3.72 -11.24 -2.97
C ASP A 179 -4.80 -10.86 -3.99
N GLY A 180 -4.50 -11.03 -5.27
CA GLY A 180 -5.37 -10.58 -6.36
C GLY A 180 -6.51 -11.53 -6.70
N LYS A 181 -6.57 -12.73 -6.07
CA LYS A 181 -7.55 -13.77 -6.40
C LYS A 181 -8.97 -13.28 -6.24
N ASN A 182 -9.32 -12.83 -5.03
CA ASN A 182 -10.71 -12.45 -4.72
C ASN A 182 -11.18 -11.24 -5.53
N LEU A 183 -10.30 -10.25 -5.78
CA LEU A 183 -10.63 -9.12 -6.66
C LEU A 183 -10.83 -9.59 -8.11
N SER A 184 -10.00 -10.52 -8.58
CA SER A 184 -10.13 -11.11 -9.93
C SER A 184 -11.46 -11.88 -10.07
N GLU A 185 -11.85 -12.65 -9.07
CA GLU A 185 -13.12 -13.40 -9.04
C GLU A 185 -14.32 -12.47 -8.95
N PHE A 186 -14.31 -11.53 -8.00
CA PHE A 186 -15.41 -10.58 -7.78
C PHE A 186 -15.64 -9.67 -8.98
N GLY A 187 -14.55 -9.13 -9.55
CA GLY A 187 -14.62 -8.14 -10.61
C GLY A 187 -14.65 -8.73 -12.02
N ASP A 188 -14.37 -10.02 -12.20
CA ASP A 188 -14.04 -10.59 -13.50
C ASP A 188 -13.00 -9.75 -14.25
N VAL A 189 -11.89 -9.46 -13.57
CA VAL A 189 -10.76 -8.65 -14.05
C VAL A 189 -9.45 -9.44 -13.98
N VAL A 190 -8.45 -9.01 -14.74
CA VAL A 190 -7.07 -9.49 -14.56
C VAL A 190 -6.39 -8.59 -13.54
N VAL A 191 -5.92 -9.17 -12.44
CA VAL A 191 -5.14 -8.44 -11.43
C VAL A 191 -3.66 -8.71 -11.65
N VAL A 192 -2.86 -7.65 -11.64
CA VAL A 192 -1.41 -7.69 -11.74
C VAL A 192 -0.82 -6.97 -10.54
N SER A 193 0.14 -7.58 -9.83
CA SER A 193 0.93 -6.89 -8.81
C SER A 193 2.42 -6.94 -9.15
N VAL A 194 3.18 -5.91 -8.77
CA VAL A 194 4.56 -5.71 -9.26
C VAL A 194 5.54 -5.42 -8.14
N ASN A 195 6.73 -6.05 -8.20
CA ASN A 195 7.92 -5.64 -7.47
C ASN A 195 8.81 -4.79 -8.37
N HIS A 196 9.54 -3.86 -7.78
CA HIS A 196 10.47 -2.97 -8.46
C HIS A 196 11.58 -2.55 -7.49
N ARG A 197 12.69 -2.01 -7.98
CA ARG A 197 13.78 -1.52 -7.13
C ARG A 197 13.34 -0.34 -6.27
N LEU A 198 13.80 -0.34 -5.02
CA LEU A 198 13.48 0.64 -3.98
C LEU A 198 14.74 1.29 -3.42
N ASN A 199 14.55 2.28 -2.54
CA ASN A 199 15.59 2.97 -1.77
C ASN A 199 16.79 3.40 -2.61
N ILE A 200 17.99 3.30 -2.10
CA ILE A 200 19.23 3.67 -2.79
C ILE A 200 19.38 2.94 -4.15
N ILE A 201 18.93 1.68 -4.24
CA ILE A 201 19.06 0.87 -5.46
C ILE A 201 18.13 1.38 -6.57
N GLY A 202 16.99 1.98 -6.19
CA GLY A 202 15.98 2.51 -7.11
C GLY A 202 16.06 4.00 -7.40
N THR A 203 16.85 4.78 -6.60
CA THR A 203 16.76 6.24 -6.65
C THR A 203 18.09 7.00 -6.52
N MET A 204 19.25 6.32 -6.41
CA MET A 204 20.53 6.99 -6.27
C MET A 204 20.94 7.73 -7.53
N ASP A 205 21.24 9.01 -7.42
CA ASP A 205 21.70 9.84 -8.54
C ASP A 205 23.21 9.75 -8.74
N LEU A 206 23.63 8.96 -9.70
CA LEU A 206 25.02 8.80 -10.12
C LEU A 206 25.33 9.52 -11.43
N SER A 207 24.45 10.41 -11.93
CA SER A 207 24.61 11.08 -13.22
C SER A 207 25.91 11.90 -13.35
N ALA A 208 26.48 12.34 -12.22
CA ALA A 208 27.77 13.04 -12.20
C ALA A 208 28.98 12.14 -12.47
N TYR A 209 28.81 10.79 -12.47
CA TYR A 209 29.91 9.83 -12.54
C TYR A 209 29.97 9.05 -13.86
N GLY A 210 29.14 9.39 -14.85
CA GLY A 210 29.22 8.80 -16.19
C GLY A 210 27.87 8.74 -16.90
N ALA A 211 27.91 8.72 -18.23
CA ALA A 211 26.72 8.73 -19.08
C ALA A 211 25.80 7.50 -18.85
N GLN A 212 26.37 6.33 -18.51
CA GLN A 212 25.62 5.12 -18.18
C GLN A 212 24.70 5.30 -16.98
N TYR A 213 24.97 6.29 -16.11
CA TYR A 213 24.21 6.60 -14.90
C TYR A 213 23.29 7.81 -15.03
N GLU A 214 23.13 8.38 -16.24
CA GLU A 214 22.33 9.62 -16.47
C GLU A 214 20.94 9.52 -15.82
N ASN A 215 20.29 8.36 -15.89
CA ASN A 215 18.95 8.12 -15.37
C ASN A 215 18.91 7.23 -14.12
N SER A 216 20.04 7.04 -13.42
CA SER A 216 20.14 6.14 -12.27
C SER A 216 19.16 6.48 -11.13
N ARG A 217 18.84 7.77 -10.93
CA ARG A 217 17.86 8.25 -9.94
C ARG A 217 16.41 7.82 -10.21
N TYR A 218 16.12 7.28 -11.40
CA TYR A 218 14.79 6.88 -11.82
C TYR A 218 14.61 5.39 -12.00
N THR A 219 15.62 4.57 -11.69
CA THR A 219 15.60 3.14 -12.01
C THR A 219 14.42 2.40 -11.40
N GLY A 220 13.97 2.76 -10.19
CA GLY A 220 12.77 2.21 -9.59
C GLY A 220 11.47 2.56 -10.34
N MET A 221 11.36 3.79 -10.85
CA MET A 221 10.23 4.20 -11.69
C MET A 221 10.32 3.62 -13.11
N ALA A 222 11.53 3.49 -13.63
CA ALA A 222 11.78 2.84 -14.92
C ALA A 222 11.39 1.36 -14.90
N ASP A 223 11.59 0.67 -13.78
CA ASP A 223 11.11 -0.70 -13.58
C ASP A 223 9.58 -0.77 -13.72
N LEU A 224 8.83 0.17 -13.14
CA LEU A 224 7.37 0.23 -13.27
C LEU A 224 6.92 0.51 -14.72
N VAL A 225 7.63 1.37 -15.43
CA VAL A 225 7.40 1.59 -16.86
C VAL A 225 7.64 0.31 -17.66
N ALA A 226 8.75 -0.39 -17.38
CA ALA A 226 9.07 -1.67 -18.02
C ALA A 226 8.02 -2.76 -17.72
N ALA A 227 7.50 -2.81 -16.49
CA ALA A 227 6.42 -3.72 -16.13
C ALA A 227 5.13 -3.40 -16.89
N LEU A 228 4.77 -2.13 -17.04
CA LEU A 228 3.61 -1.71 -17.83
C LEU A 228 3.81 -2.00 -19.33
N GLN A 229 5.01 -1.83 -19.86
CA GLN A 229 5.35 -2.22 -21.24
C GLN A 229 5.21 -3.73 -21.42
N TRP A 230 5.68 -4.53 -20.46
CA TRP A 230 5.48 -5.98 -20.46
C TRP A 230 3.98 -6.34 -20.45
N VAL A 231 3.16 -5.62 -19.67
CA VAL A 231 1.69 -5.78 -19.66
C VAL A 231 1.13 -5.49 -21.05
N GLN A 232 1.51 -4.40 -21.69
CA GLN A 232 1.06 -4.08 -23.06
C GLN A 232 1.38 -5.19 -24.06
N GLU A 233 2.54 -5.83 -23.94
CA GLU A 233 3.00 -6.87 -24.85
C GLU A 233 2.37 -8.26 -24.59
N ASN A 234 2.00 -8.58 -23.34
CA ASN A 234 1.73 -9.97 -22.95
C ASN A 234 0.38 -10.20 -22.28
N ILE A 235 -0.29 -9.17 -21.73
CA ILE A 235 -1.44 -9.39 -20.84
C ILE A 235 -2.66 -9.99 -21.57
N ALA A 236 -2.76 -9.81 -22.88
CA ALA A 236 -3.79 -10.43 -23.68
C ALA A 236 -3.75 -11.97 -23.59
N LEU A 237 -2.57 -12.56 -23.45
CA LEU A 237 -2.36 -13.99 -23.31
C LEU A 237 -2.89 -14.54 -21.97
N PHE A 238 -3.08 -13.66 -21.00
CA PHE A 238 -3.69 -13.93 -19.69
C PHE A 238 -5.16 -13.50 -19.64
N GLY A 239 -5.75 -13.15 -20.79
CA GLY A 239 -7.16 -12.75 -20.91
C GLY A 239 -7.41 -11.27 -20.64
N GLY A 240 -6.37 -10.45 -20.40
CA GLY A 240 -6.48 -9.01 -20.18
C GLY A 240 -6.56 -8.21 -21.48
N ASP A 241 -7.12 -7.01 -21.41
CA ASP A 241 -7.14 -6.03 -22.49
C ASP A 241 -6.01 -5.00 -22.28
N PRO A 242 -4.94 -5.01 -23.09
CA PRO A 242 -3.89 -4.00 -23.00
C PRO A 242 -4.39 -2.57 -23.24
N GLY A 243 -5.53 -2.40 -23.95
CA GLY A 243 -6.21 -1.10 -24.14
C GLY A 243 -7.07 -0.67 -22.94
N ASN A 244 -7.13 -1.47 -21.86
CA ASN A 244 -7.95 -1.18 -20.69
C ASN A 244 -7.23 -1.49 -19.38
N VAL A 245 -6.11 -0.81 -19.13
CA VAL A 245 -5.27 -0.95 -17.92
C VAL A 245 -5.58 0.17 -16.95
N THR A 246 -5.93 -0.19 -15.72
CA THR A 246 -6.10 0.71 -14.58
C THR A 246 -4.92 0.53 -13.63
N ILE A 247 -4.12 1.56 -13.42
CA ILE A 247 -3.07 1.55 -12.39
C ILE A 247 -3.67 1.97 -11.05
N PHE A 248 -3.32 1.25 -9.98
CA PHE A 248 -3.75 1.62 -8.64
C PHE A 248 -2.68 1.30 -7.59
N GLY A 249 -2.70 2.03 -6.48
CA GLY A 249 -1.72 1.86 -5.43
C GLY A 249 -2.03 2.71 -4.22
N GLN A 250 -1.50 2.30 -3.07
CA GLN A 250 -1.75 2.95 -1.78
C GLN A 250 -0.44 3.56 -1.22
N SER A 251 -0.53 4.70 -0.51
CA SER A 251 0.64 5.36 0.10
C SER A 251 1.70 5.69 -0.95
N GLY A 252 2.91 5.17 -0.78
CA GLY A 252 3.95 5.23 -1.81
C GLY A 252 3.50 4.70 -3.17
N GLY A 253 2.61 3.68 -3.20
CA GLY A 253 1.97 3.19 -4.42
C GLY A 253 1.06 4.21 -5.08
N GLY A 254 0.24 4.91 -4.31
CA GLY A 254 -0.57 6.03 -4.79
C GLY A 254 0.29 7.19 -5.32
N SER A 255 1.44 7.42 -4.67
CA SER A 255 2.44 8.35 -5.17
C SER A 255 3.08 7.89 -6.48
N LYS A 256 3.33 6.58 -6.68
CA LYS A 256 3.82 6.01 -7.94
C LYS A 256 2.79 6.16 -9.06
N VAL A 257 1.49 5.99 -8.75
CA VAL A 257 0.38 6.25 -9.68
C VAL A 257 0.46 7.67 -10.23
N THR A 258 0.52 8.66 -9.36
CA THR A 258 0.57 10.06 -9.79
C THR A 258 1.87 10.39 -10.52
N ARG A 259 3.02 9.83 -10.10
CA ARG A 259 4.31 10.05 -10.80
C ARG A 259 4.30 9.50 -12.22
N LEU A 260 3.71 8.34 -12.47
CA LEU A 260 3.56 7.82 -13.83
C LEU A 260 2.78 8.77 -14.74
N MET A 261 1.81 9.52 -14.20
CA MET A 261 1.08 10.55 -14.93
C MET A 261 1.94 11.79 -15.28
N HIS A 262 3.08 11.97 -14.63
CA HIS A 262 4.08 12.99 -14.91
C HIS A 262 5.23 12.51 -15.84
N MET A 263 5.16 11.27 -16.34
CA MET A 263 6.23 10.66 -17.14
C MET A 263 5.84 10.55 -18.61
N PRO A 264 6.46 11.30 -19.53
CA PRO A 264 6.16 11.22 -20.97
C PRO A 264 6.26 9.78 -21.50
N VAL A 265 7.21 8.99 -21.00
CA VAL A 265 7.44 7.60 -21.41
C VAL A 265 6.33 6.63 -21.01
N ALA A 266 5.43 7.04 -20.12
CA ALA A 266 4.30 6.22 -19.67
C ALA A 266 3.02 6.42 -20.52
N LYS A 267 3.07 7.30 -21.52
CA LYS A 267 1.93 7.58 -22.41
C LYS A 267 1.44 6.29 -23.09
N GLY A 268 0.13 6.03 -22.96
CA GLY A 268 -0.54 4.88 -23.57
C GLY A 268 -0.33 3.55 -22.86
N LEU A 269 0.44 3.50 -21.77
CA LEU A 269 0.66 2.27 -21.01
C LEU A 269 -0.48 1.96 -20.01
N PHE A 270 -1.30 2.95 -19.67
CA PHE A 270 -2.49 2.81 -18.84
C PHE A 270 -3.57 3.81 -19.23
N HIS A 271 -4.80 3.57 -18.80
CA HIS A 271 -6.01 4.24 -19.29
C HIS A 271 -6.85 4.83 -18.16
N LYS A 272 -6.63 4.41 -16.93
CA LYS A 272 -7.32 4.88 -15.72
C LYS A 272 -6.37 4.79 -14.51
N ALA A 273 -6.66 5.58 -13.47
CA ALA A 273 -5.80 5.65 -12.32
C ALA A 273 -6.59 5.75 -11.00
N ILE A 274 -6.09 5.07 -9.94
CA ILE A 274 -6.62 5.18 -8.58
C ILE A 274 -5.44 5.43 -7.63
N ALA A 275 -5.43 6.59 -6.96
CA ALA A 275 -4.41 6.95 -5.97
C ALA A 275 -5.01 6.89 -4.55
N GLN A 276 -4.57 5.90 -3.76
CA GLN A 276 -5.05 5.65 -2.40
C GLN A 276 -4.06 6.23 -1.38
N SER A 277 -4.49 7.20 -0.58
CA SER A 277 -3.66 7.85 0.45
C SER A 277 -2.27 8.27 -0.03
N GLY A 278 -2.19 8.64 -1.30
CA GLY A 278 -0.97 9.07 -1.99
C GLY A 278 -1.33 10.08 -3.07
N GLY A 279 -0.37 10.76 -3.60
CA GLY A 279 -0.59 11.81 -4.59
C GLY A 279 0.05 13.11 -4.16
N ALA A 280 -0.46 14.22 -4.61
CA ALA A 280 0.07 15.56 -4.67
C ALA A 280 1.52 15.68 -4.24
N LEU A 281 2.33 15.56 -5.22
CA LEU A 281 3.72 15.90 -5.03
C LEU A 281 3.87 17.34 -5.39
N ASN A 282 4.42 18.04 -4.48
CA ASN A 282 4.68 19.45 -4.66
C ASN A 282 5.89 19.64 -5.62
N TYR A 283 5.85 18.95 -6.79
CA TYR A 283 6.89 19.09 -7.81
C TYR A 283 7.01 20.54 -8.30
N ARG A 284 5.90 21.29 -8.26
CA ARG A 284 5.87 22.69 -8.66
C ARG A 284 6.69 23.59 -7.70
N SER A 285 6.89 23.18 -6.45
CA SER A 285 7.53 24.02 -5.43
C SER A 285 9.03 23.82 -5.29
N VAL A 286 9.62 22.82 -5.92
CA VAL A 286 11.05 22.54 -5.84
C VAL A 286 11.67 22.66 -7.22
N GLU A 287 12.65 23.56 -7.36
CA GLU A 287 13.40 23.70 -8.61
C GLU A 287 14.22 22.45 -8.90
N PRO A 288 14.18 21.91 -10.13
CA PRO A 288 14.89 20.70 -10.51
C PRO A 288 16.36 20.72 -10.18
N ALA A 289 17.05 21.83 -10.44
CA ALA A 289 18.48 21.97 -10.14
C ALA A 289 18.77 21.76 -8.65
N THR A 290 17.94 22.31 -7.75
CA THR A 290 18.09 22.14 -6.30
C THR A 290 17.85 20.69 -5.88
N ALA A 291 16.83 20.05 -6.45
CA ALA A 291 16.52 18.66 -6.16
C ALA A 291 17.64 17.72 -6.65
N ILE A 292 18.15 17.93 -7.85
CA ILE A 292 19.26 17.16 -8.44
C ILE A 292 20.53 17.35 -7.60
N GLN A 293 20.90 18.61 -7.26
CA GLN A 293 22.06 18.89 -6.42
C GLN A 293 22.01 18.14 -5.09
N ARG A 294 20.82 18.10 -4.45
CA ARG A 294 20.63 17.34 -3.21
C ARG A 294 20.83 15.85 -3.41
N GLN A 295 20.30 15.26 -4.48
CA GLN A 295 20.45 13.83 -4.78
C GLN A 295 21.93 13.48 -5.07
N GLN A 296 22.63 14.32 -5.81
CA GLN A 296 24.07 14.16 -6.05
C GLN A 296 24.90 14.30 -4.77
N ALA A 297 24.52 15.20 -3.85
CA ALA A 297 25.16 15.31 -2.53
C ALA A 297 24.96 14.02 -1.71
N ILE A 298 23.79 13.40 -1.75
CA ILE A 298 23.53 12.10 -1.09
C ILE A 298 24.43 11.03 -1.71
N ALA A 299 24.60 10.99 -3.04
CA ALA A 299 25.47 10.06 -3.70
C ALA A 299 26.95 10.24 -3.28
N ALA A 300 27.45 11.47 -3.26
CA ALA A 300 28.81 11.77 -2.82
C ALA A 300 29.03 11.40 -1.34
N ALA A 301 28.08 11.72 -0.46
CA ALA A 301 28.13 11.33 0.94
C ALA A 301 28.10 9.80 1.11
N THR A 302 27.34 9.08 0.28
CA THR A 302 27.30 7.61 0.31
C THR A 302 28.67 7.02 -0.06
N LEU A 303 29.32 7.52 -1.11
CA LEU A 303 30.67 7.09 -1.46
C LEU A 303 31.64 7.31 -0.30
N LYS A 304 31.60 8.50 0.33
CA LYS A 304 32.41 8.81 1.51
C LYS A 304 32.17 7.85 2.68
N GLN A 305 30.90 7.51 2.99
CA GLN A 305 30.55 6.53 4.03
C GLN A 305 31.14 5.14 3.73
N LEU A 306 31.29 4.78 2.46
CA LEU A 306 31.88 3.53 2.01
C LEU A 306 33.40 3.57 1.84
N GLY A 307 34.06 4.72 2.16
CA GLY A 307 35.49 4.91 1.94
C GLY A 307 35.89 4.93 0.45
N LEU A 308 34.97 5.36 -0.41
CA LEU A 308 35.17 5.43 -1.86
C LEU A 308 35.17 6.90 -2.32
N ASP A 309 35.78 7.12 -3.48
CA ASP A 309 35.69 8.39 -4.24
C ASP A 309 35.06 8.16 -5.63
N GLY A 310 34.85 9.26 -6.36
CA GLY A 310 34.19 9.21 -7.67
C GLY A 310 34.94 8.40 -8.73
N SER A 311 36.27 8.24 -8.62
CA SER A 311 37.06 7.39 -9.55
C SER A 311 36.80 5.90 -9.35
N GLN A 312 36.22 5.52 -8.21
CA GLN A 312 35.97 4.16 -7.78
C GLN A 312 34.47 3.76 -7.91
N ILE A 313 33.68 4.54 -8.66
CA ILE A 313 32.22 4.37 -8.76
C ILE A 313 31.79 2.94 -9.13
N GLU A 314 32.57 2.26 -9.99
CA GLU A 314 32.26 0.88 -10.41
C GLU A 314 32.32 -0.12 -9.25
N LYS A 315 33.04 0.20 -8.17
CA LYS A 315 33.06 -0.67 -6.97
C LYS A 315 31.70 -0.77 -6.30
N LEU A 316 30.82 0.23 -6.46
CA LEU A 316 29.46 0.21 -5.93
C LEU A 316 28.66 -1.01 -6.44
N LYS A 317 28.95 -1.52 -7.64
CA LYS A 317 28.29 -2.69 -8.19
C LYS A 317 28.55 -3.97 -7.38
N ASN A 318 29.67 -4.00 -6.64
CA ASN A 318 30.10 -5.17 -5.87
C ASN A 318 29.93 -5.00 -4.35
N ILE A 319 29.51 -3.83 -3.87
CA ILE A 319 29.20 -3.63 -2.45
C ILE A 319 27.98 -4.47 -2.08
N PRO A 320 27.98 -5.25 -0.98
CA PRO A 320 26.79 -5.92 -0.51
C PRO A 320 25.63 -4.92 -0.35
N TYR A 321 24.43 -5.27 -0.82
CA TYR A 321 23.31 -4.31 -0.81
C TYR A 321 22.95 -3.82 0.59
N LYS A 322 23.15 -4.63 1.64
CA LYS A 322 22.92 -4.22 3.04
C LYS A 322 23.85 -3.09 3.45
N ASP A 323 25.13 -3.19 3.10
CA ASP A 323 26.12 -2.15 3.42
C ASP A 323 25.83 -0.87 2.63
N LEU A 324 25.40 -1.03 1.36
CA LEU A 324 25.00 0.09 0.52
C LEU A 324 23.77 0.83 1.10
N ILE A 325 22.75 0.13 1.55
CA ILE A 325 21.56 0.69 2.17
C ILE A 325 21.91 1.42 3.47
N ILE A 326 22.77 0.83 4.30
CA ILE A 326 23.24 1.46 5.55
C ILE A 326 23.97 2.76 5.24
N ALA A 327 24.95 2.73 4.33
CA ALA A 327 25.73 3.91 3.95
C ALA A 327 24.84 5.00 3.33
N GLY A 328 23.92 4.63 2.43
CA GLY A 328 23.00 5.57 1.81
C GLY A 328 22.01 6.18 2.81
N THR A 329 21.53 5.40 3.77
CA THR A 329 20.65 5.92 4.83
C THR A 329 21.39 6.91 5.72
N ALA A 330 22.65 6.64 6.08
CA ALA A 330 23.49 7.56 6.83
C ALA A 330 23.74 8.85 6.03
N ALA A 331 24.09 8.74 4.74
CA ALA A 331 24.32 9.86 3.84
C ALA A 331 23.07 10.76 3.70
N THR A 332 21.89 10.16 3.57
CA THR A 332 20.64 10.92 3.49
C THR A 332 20.40 11.74 4.76
N ARG A 333 20.69 11.19 5.94
CA ARG A 333 20.59 11.91 7.22
C ARG A 333 21.62 13.05 7.31
N GLU A 334 22.87 12.81 6.90
CA GLU A 334 23.94 13.80 6.87
C GLU A 334 23.55 15.00 6.00
N VAL A 335 23.12 14.76 4.77
CA VAL A 335 22.70 15.81 3.84
C VAL A 335 21.47 16.58 4.34
N ALA A 336 20.49 15.91 4.94
CA ALA A 336 19.32 16.57 5.50
C ALA A 336 19.67 17.52 6.66
N GLN A 337 20.68 17.20 7.46
CA GLN A 337 21.15 18.05 8.57
C GLN A 337 21.91 19.29 8.08
N THR A 338 22.74 19.13 7.04
CA THR A 338 23.57 20.22 6.52
C THR A 338 22.79 21.24 5.69
N ALA A 339 21.74 20.81 5.00
CA ALA A 339 20.97 21.67 4.10
C ALA A 339 19.89 22.52 4.79
N GLY A 340 19.66 22.37 6.10
CA GLY A 340 18.53 23.02 6.78
C GLY A 340 17.16 22.62 6.21
N ALA A 341 17.13 21.59 5.38
CA ALA A 341 15.95 21.16 4.67
C ALA A 341 14.94 20.48 5.61
N PRO A 342 13.62 20.62 5.38
CA PRO A 342 12.61 19.84 6.07
C PRO A 342 12.97 18.34 5.96
N ARG A 343 12.78 17.60 7.06
CA ARG A 343 12.95 16.14 7.01
C ARG A 343 12.06 15.59 5.90
N ALA A 344 12.68 14.97 4.90
CA ALA A 344 11.95 14.30 3.85
C ALA A 344 11.05 13.22 4.47
N SER A 345 9.78 13.21 4.13
CA SER A 345 8.86 12.11 4.44
C SER A 345 9.34 10.85 3.72
N GLY A 346 9.37 9.71 4.40
CA GLY A 346 9.71 8.44 3.76
C GLY A 346 11.19 8.07 3.67
N GLY A 347 12.02 8.56 4.59
CA GLY A 347 13.41 8.09 4.72
C GLY A 347 14.41 8.71 3.73
N GLY A 348 14.00 9.69 2.94
CA GLY A 348 14.90 10.48 2.08
C GLY A 348 15.12 9.94 0.66
N TRP A 349 14.50 8.83 0.32
CA TRP A 349 14.53 8.25 -1.01
C TRP A 349 13.35 8.75 -1.85
N GLU A 350 13.40 10.02 -2.25
CA GLU A 350 12.34 10.64 -3.05
C GLU A 350 12.69 10.63 -4.53
N VAL A 351 11.69 10.35 -5.34
CA VAL A 351 11.76 10.53 -6.78
C VAL A 351 11.46 12.00 -7.09
N ILE A 352 12.39 12.67 -7.75
CA ILE A 352 12.31 14.08 -8.09
C ILE A 352 11.84 14.30 -9.53
N ALA A 353 11.32 15.50 -9.81
CA ALA A 353 11.06 15.95 -11.18
C ALA A 353 12.28 16.68 -11.72
N ASP A 354 12.64 16.43 -13.00
CA ASP A 354 13.77 17.06 -13.69
C ASP A 354 13.37 17.76 -14.99
N ASP A 355 12.07 17.81 -15.28
CA ASP A 355 11.47 18.30 -16.51
C ASP A 355 11.99 17.61 -17.79
N LYS A 356 12.52 16.37 -17.64
CA LYS A 356 12.95 15.50 -18.74
C LYS A 356 12.33 14.11 -18.63
N TYR A 357 12.71 13.35 -17.62
CA TYR A 357 12.19 12.02 -17.36
C TYR A 357 10.89 12.05 -16.57
N ILE A 358 10.83 12.91 -15.57
CA ILE A 358 9.61 13.22 -14.79
C ILE A 358 9.37 14.74 -14.87
N MET A 359 8.23 15.11 -15.39
CA MET A 359 7.81 16.50 -15.53
C MET A 359 7.32 17.06 -14.18
N ARG A 360 7.57 18.35 -13.89
CA ARG A 360 6.93 19.04 -12.75
C ARG A 360 5.43 19.20 -12.96
N GLU A 361 5.03 19.39 -14.20
CA GLU A 361 3.62 19.47 -14.59
C GLU A 361 3.08 18.11 -14.99
N LEU A 362 1.81 17.89 -14.71
CA LEU A 362 1.08 16.73 -15.24
C LEU A 362 1.19 16.72 -16.76
N CYS A 363 1.57 15.58 -17.35
CA CYS A 363 1.60 15.44 -18.80
C CYS A 363 0.21 15.66 -19.41
N ASP A 364 0.11 16.35 -20.55
CA ASP A 364 -1.18 16.67 -21.17
C ASP A 364 -2.02 15.42 -21.47
N TRP A 365 -1.38 14.34 -21.95
CA TRP A 365 -2.06 13.06 -22.18
C TRP A 365 -2.69 12.48 -20.91
N ALA A 366 -2.07 12.68 -19.74
CA ALA A 366 -2.60 12.21 -18.47
C ALA A 366 -3.83 13.03 -18.03
N GLY A 367 -4.00 14.24 -18.56
CA GLY A 367 -5.22 15.03 -18.40
C GLY A 367 -6.48 14.29 -18.83
N THR A 368 -6.40 13.42 -19.83
CA THR A 368 -7.55 12.67 -20.37
C THR A 368 -7.87 11.37 -19.63
N ILE A 369 -7.04 10.98 -18.63
CA ILE A 369 -7.21 9.73 -17.88
C ILE A 369 -8.17 9.94 -16.70
N PRO A 370 -9.25 9.15 -16.56
CA PRO A 370 -10.08 9.15 -15.36
C PRO A 370 -9.24 8.86 -14.09
N LEU A 371 -9.40 9.69 -13.06
CA LEU A 371 -8.67 9.57 -11.79
C LEU A 371 -9.63 9.51 -10.61
N MET A 372 -9.53 8.46 -9.81
CA MET A 372 -10.10 8.43 -8.47
C MET A 372 -8.97 8.56 -7.44
N ALA A 373 -9.12 9.48 -6.47
CA ALA A 373 -8.16 9.61 -5.39
C ALA A 373 -8.86 9.84 -4.05
N GLY A 374 -8.31 9.29 -2.98
CA GLY A 374 -8.92 9.41 -1.66
C GLY A 374 -7.94 9.11 -0.54
N THR A 375 -8.45 9.20 0.68
CA THR A 375 -7.72 8.98 1.92
C THR A 375 -8.53 8.09 2.86
N VAL A 376 -7.89 7.61 3.91
CA VAL A 376 -8.58 7.06 5.07
C VAL A 376 -8.77 8.13 6.13
N PHE A 377 -9.70 7.90 7.09
CA PHE A 377 -10.11 8.91 8.07
C PHE A 377 -8.97 9.37 8.97
N SER A 378 -8.14 8.46 9.47
CA SER A 378 -7.12 8.78 10.48
C SER A 378 -5.68 8.74 9.95
N GLU A 379 -5.42 8.04 8.86
CA GLU A 379 -4.06 7.86 8.33
C GLU A 379 -3.07 7.46 9.45
N MET A 380 -1.92 8.13 9.54
CA MET A 380 -0.90 7.90 10.57
C MET A 380 -1.24 8.52 11.94
N GLN A 381 -2.46 9.04 12.13
CA GLN A 381 -2.91 9.67 13.38
C GLN A 381 -3.94 8.81 14.14
N GLY A 382 -4.22 7.60 13.66
CA GLY A 382 -5.24 6.71 14.20
C GLY A 382 -4.97 6.21 15.61
N THR A 383 -6.02 5.66 16.23
CA THR A 383 -5.94 5.06 17.58
C THR A 383 -4.89 3.96 17.67
N LEU A 384 -4.65 3.22 16.60
CA LEU A 384 -3.63 2.19 16.52
C LEU A 384 -2.22 2.75 16.78
N VAL A 385 -1.88 3.89 16.14
CA VAL A 385 -0.57 4.55 16.28
C VAL A 385 -0.43 5.24 17.63
N ARG A 386 -1.54 5.79 18.17
CA ARG A 386 -1.54 6.52 19.44
C ARG A 386 -1.72 5.64 20.68
N GLY A 387 -2.06 4.36 20.51
CA GLY A 387 -2.31 3.45 21.62
C GLY A 387 -3.63 3.72 22.37
N ASP A 388 -4.59 4.38 21.74
CA ASP A 388 -5.85 4.81 22.37
C ASP A 388 -7.00 3.81 22.15
N GLY A 389 -6.76 2.52 22.28
CA GLY A 389 -7.76 1.46 22.06
C GLY A 389 -9.05 1.62 22.89
N ARG A 390 -8.99 2.39 24.01
CA ARG A 390 -10.15 2.63 24.88
C ARG A 390 -10.94 3.89 24.54
N LYS A 391 -10.69 4.60 23.43
CA LYS A 391 -11.37 5.86 23.09
C LYS A 391 -12.90 5.77 23.16
N ASN A 392 -13.46 4.61 22.83
CA ASN A 392 -14.89 4.37 22.84
C ASN A 392 -15.47 4.10 24.24
N GLN A 393 -14.63 3.98 25.26
CA GLN A 393 -14.98 3.76 26.67
C GLN A 393 -14.73 5.00 27.53
N TRP A 394 -14.19 6.09 26.94
CA TRP A 394 -13.95 7.33 27.68
C TRP A 394 -15.24 7.92 28.20
N SER A 395 -15.22 8.39 29.45
CA SER A 395 -16.27 9.20 30.04
C SER A 395 -16.37 10.57 29.33
N GLN A 396 -17.49 11.24 29.48
CA GLN A 396 -17.66 12.59 28.91
C GLN A 396 -16.62 13.58 29.45
N ALA A 397 -16.20 13.43 30.72
CA ALA A 397 -15.15 14.26 31.33
C ALA A 397 -13.78 14.03 30.67
N GLU A 398 -13.39 12.77 30.43
CA GLU A 398 -12.15 12.42 29.73
C GLU A 398 -12.16 12.94 28.29
N ILE A 399 -13.30 12.83 27.60
CA ILE A 399 -13.45 13.37 26.23
C ILE A 399 -13.25 14.89 26.25
N ASP A 400 -13.89 15.58 27.20
CA ASP A 400 -13.82 17.04 27.32
C ASP A 400 -12.40 17.52 27.63
N GLU A 401 -11.70 16.82 28.54
CA GLU A 401 -10.29 17.09 28.87
C GLU A 401 -9.38 16.95 27.65
N LYS A 402 -9.46 15.82 26.93
CA LYS A 402 -8.63 15.56 25.74
C LYS A 402 -8.90 16.54 24.60
N LEU A 403 -10.15 16.92 24.38
CA LEU A 403 -10.51 17.93 23.38
C LEU A 403 -9.99 19.32 23.78
N THR A 404 -10.02 19.65 25.08
CA THR A 404 -9.48 20.92 25.61
C THR A 404 -7.95 20.95 25.46
N GLU A 405 -7.26 19.85 25.80
CA GLU A 405 -5.83 19.71 25.60
C GLU A 405 -5.42 19.87 24.13
N ALA A 406 -6.19 19.23 23.21
CA ALA A 406 -5.87 19.23 21.79
C ALA A 406 -6.14 20.59 21.10
N TYR A 407 -7.19 21.28 21.45
CA TYR A 407 -7.70 22.42 20.70
C TYR A 407 -7.81 23.74 21.49
N GLY A 408 -7.67 23.72 22.83
CA GLY A 408 -7.74 24.93 23.68
C GLY A 408 -9.01 25.75 23.41
N ASP A 409 -8.83 27.03 23.19
CA ASP A 409 -9.93 27.98 22.93
C ASP A 409 -10.73 27.68 21.66
N LYS A 410 -10.15 26.94 20.70
CA LYS A 410 -10.81 26.54 19.45
C LYS A 410 -11.70 25.29 19.59
N LYS A 411 -11.73 24.64 20.76
CA LYS A 411 -12.45 23.38 20.98
C LYS A 411 -13.89 23.43 20.48
N ALA A 412 -14.63 24.44 20.86
CA ALA A 412 -16.06 24.55 20.50
C ALA A 412 -16.29 24.64 18.99
N GLU A 413 -15.46 25.43 18.30
CA GLU A 413 -15.53 25.59 16.84
C GLU A 413 -15.12 24.29 16.11
N VAL A 414 -14.02 23.65 16.54
CA VAL A 414 -13.54 22.39 15.96
C VAL A 414 -14.59 21.29 16.11
N VAL A 415 -15.18 21.15 17.29
CA VAL A 415 -16.23 20.16 17.55
C VAL A 415 -17.47 20.43 16.68
N ALA A 416 -17.92 21.68 16.60
CA ALA A 416 -19.08 22.05 15.78
C ALA A 416 -18.85 21.73 14.29
N GLU A 417 -17.70 22.14 13.73
CA GLU A 417 -17.35 21.86 12.35
C GLU A 417 -17.16 20.36 12.08
N PHE A 418 -16.58 19.63 13.02
CA PHE A 418 -16.47 18.19 12.92
C PHE A 418 -17.83 17.50 12.87
N GLN A 419 -18.73 17.83 13.77
CA GLN A 419 -20.09 17.27 13.79
C GLN A 419 -20.91 17.65 12.56
N ARG A 420 -20.67 18.85 12.01
CA ARG A 420 -21.28 19.27 10.74
C ARG A 420 -20.79 18.40 9.56
N ALA A 421 -19.48 18.16 9.47
CA ALA A 421 -18.88 17.36 8.39
C ALA A 421 -19.17 15.85 8.55
N PHE A 422 -19.14 15.36 9.80
CA PHE A 422 -19.23 13.94 10.16
C PHE A 422 -20.29 13.67 11.24
N PRO A 423 -21.58 13.91 10.97
CA PRO A 423 -22.65 13.85 11.98
C PRO A 423 -22.87 12.45 12.59
N ARG A 424 -22.36 11.40 11.95
CA ARG A 424 -22.46 10.01 12.45
C ARG A 424 -21.22 9.54 13.21
N LYS A 425 -20.15 10.33 13.25
CA LYS A 425 -18.95 10.02 14.04
C LYS A 425 -19.10 10.50 15.48
N LYS A 426 -18.42 9.81 16.40
CA LYS A 426 -18.33 10.23 17.80
C LYS A 426 -17.48 11.49 17.89
N VAL A 427 -17.81 12.40 18.82
CA VAL A 427 -17.10 13.67 18.94
C VAL A 427 -15.59 13.49 19.16
N GLN A 428 -15.19 12.50 19.96
CA GLN A 428 -13.78 12.19 20.21
C GLN A 428 -13.02 11.71 18.97
N ASP A 429 -13.69 11.28 17.90
CA ASP A 429 -13.04 10.86 16.67
C ASP A 429 -12.33 12.02 15.96
N VAL A 430 -12.70 13.28 16.27
CA VAL A 430 -12.00 14.46 15.74
C VAL A 430 -10.52 14.48 16.11
N LEU A 431 -10.14 13.90 17.27
CA LEU A 431 -8.75 13.79 17.71
C LEU A 431 -7.88 12.97 16.75
N TYR A 432 -8.50 12.10 15.96
CA TYR A 432 -7.84 11.18 15.04
C TYR A 432 -8.05 11.53 13.56
N PHE A 433 -8.74 12.61 13.27
CA PHE A 433 -8.99 13.02 11.89
C PHE A 433 -7.70 13.48 11.20
N ALA A 434 -7.37 12.89 10.06
CA ALA A 434 -6.14 13.17 9.30
C ALA A 434 -6.26 14.46 8.47
N ASN A 435 -6.00 15.60 9.10
CA ASN A 435 -6.09 16.91 8.47
C ASN A 435 -5.00 17.21 7.43
N GLY A 436 -3.87 16.48 7.44
CA GLY A 436 -2.73 16.73 6.54
C GLY A 436 -2.84 16.04 5.17
N SER A 437 -3.43 14.84 5.09
CA SER A 437 -3.47 14.04 3.85
C SER A 437 -4.58 14.49 2.89
N ARG A 438 -5.73 14.88 3.41
CA ARG A 438 -6.89 15.29 2.61
C ARG A 438 -6.64 16.50 1.69
N PRO A 439 -6.02 17.61 2.17
CA PRO A 439 -5.67 18.73 1.29
C PRO A 439 -4.81 18.32 0.09
N ASN A 440 -3.83 17.44 0.31
CA ASN A 440 -2.94 16.95 -0.75
C ASN A 440 -3.71 16.18 -1.83
N VAL A 441 -4.66 15.32 -1.45
CA VAL A 441 -5.48 14.59 -2.43
C VAL A 441 -6.41 15.54 -3.19
N LYS A 442 -7.10 16.46 -2.50
CA LYS A 442 -7.93 17.49 -3.15
C LYS A 442 -7.11 18.33 -4.14
N GLN A 443 -5.89 18.72 -3.76
CA GLN A 443 -4.97 19.46 -4.64
C GLN A 443 -4.61 18.64 -5.90
N THR A 444 -4.35 17.34 -5.76
CA THR A 444 -4.08 16.44 -6.89
C THR A 444 -5.26 16.42 -7.88
N LEU A 445 -6.47 16.32 -7.36
CA LEU A 445 -7.70 16.34 -8.18
C LEU A 445 -7.90 17.69 -8.87
N ALA A 446 -7.65 18.80 -8.15
CA ALA A 446 -7.75 20.15 -8.70
C ALA A 446 -6.75 20.35 -9.86
N TRP A 447 -5.49 19.99 -9.68
CA TRP A 447 -4.47 20.08 -10.75
C TRP A 447 -4.81 19.23 -11.96
N LYS A 448 -5.43 18.06 -11.74
CA LYS A 448 -5.92 17.23 -12.84
C LYS A 448 -6.99 17.93 -13.65
N LEU A 449 -7.93 18.64 -13.00
CA LEU A 449 -9.02 19.40 -13.63
C LEU A 449 -8.51 20.68 -14.32
N GLU A 450 -7.37 21.25 -13.92
CA GLU A 450 -6.71 22.33 -14.65
C GLU A 450 -6.30 21.91 -16.07
N LYS A 451 -5.89 20.64 -16.23
CA LYS A 451 -5.41 20.09 -17.52
C LYS A 451 -6.53 19.60 -18.42
N SER A 452 -7.66 19.17 -17.88
CA SER A 452 -8.73 18.55 -18.67
C SER A 452 -10.07 18.54 -17.94
N LYS A 453 -11.16 18.52 -18.70
CA LYS A 453 -12.53 18.32 -18.16
C LYS A 453 -12.89 16.86 -17.87
N THR A 454 -11.96 15.94 -18.05
CA THR A 454 -12.17 14.52 -17.69
C THR A 454 -12.48 14.40 -16.20
N PRO A 455 -13.60 13.75 -15.83
CA PRO A 455 -14.04 13.69 -14.45
C PRO A 455 -13.00 13.07 -13.51
N VAL A 456 -13.00 13.56 -12.28
CA VAL A 456 -12.24 13.01 -11.17
C VAL A 456 -13.16 12.68 -10.00
N TRP A 457 -12.77 11.73 -9.15
CA TRP A 457 -13.57 11.30 -8.01
C TRP A 457 -12.76 11.30 -6.74
N ASN A 458 -13.42 11.69 -5.64
CA ASN A 458 -12.82 11.67 -4.32
C ASN A 458 -13.54 10.66 -3.43
N TYR A 459 -12.77 9.96 -2.59
CA TYR A 459 -13.33 9.13 -1.52
C TYR A 459 -12.67 9.40 -0.18
N LEU A 460 -13.37 9.00 0.88
CA LEU A 460 -12.89 8.91 2.25
C LEU A 460 -13.31 7.56 2.83
N PHE A 461 -12.37 6.70 3.16
CA PHE A 461 -12.65 5.48 3.90
C PHE A 461 -12.65 5.79 5.39
N ALA A 462 -13.78 5.60 6.06
CA ALA A 462 -14.01 6.06 7.44
C ALA A 462 -14.51 4.97 8.39
N TRP A 463 -14.57 3.71 7.94
CA TRP A 463 -15.05 2.60 8.74
C TRP A 463 -14.10 2.29 9.92
N GLU A 464 -14.68 2.09 11.11
CA GLU A 464 -13.95 1.72 12.32
C GLU A 464 -13.84 0.20 12.43
N TYR A 465 -12.62 -0.30 12.57
CA TYR A 465 -12.35 -1.72 12.77
C TYR A 465 -12.80 -2.16 14.16
N PRO A 466 -13.46 -3.33 14.32
CA PRO A 466 -14.03 -3.76 15.60
C PRO A 466 -13.03 -4.28 16.61
N VAL A 467 -11.78 -4.49 16.22
CA VAL A 467 -10.72 -5.02 17.08
C VAL A 467 -10.25 -3.96 18.07
N ASP A 468 -9.72 -4.38 19.22
CA ASP A 468 -9.16 -3.53 20.29
C ASP A 468 -10.09 -2.38 20.71
N GLY A 469 -11.38 -2.67 20.88
CA GLY A 469 -12.38 -1.66 21.31
C GLY A 469 -12.75 -0.62 20.26
N GLY A 470 -12.25 -0.72 19.05
CA GLY A 470 -12.54 0.16 17.93
C GLY A 470 -11.31 0.93 17.43
N ILE A 471 -10.75 0.48 16.31
CA ILE A 471 -9.62 1.14 15.65
C ILE A 471 -10.15 2.04 14.55
N THR A 472 -9.87 3.35 14.62
CA THR A 472 -10.22 4.29 13.55
C THR A 472 -9.53 3.91 12.25
N ALA A 473 -10.13 4.25 11.10
CA ALA A 473 -9.57 3.92 9.78
C ALA A 473 -8.14 4.46 9.66
N PHE A 474 -7.17 3.59 9.89
CA PHE A 474 -5.73 3.85 9.89
C PHE A 474 -5.15 3.75 8.48
N HIS A 475 -3.93 4.22 8.30
CA HIS A 475 -3.22 4.12 7.01
C HIS A 475 -3.22 2.68 6.49
N CYS A 476 -3.54 2.45 5.23
CA CYS A 476 -3.72 1.13 4.57
C CYS A 476 -5.04 0.39 4.85
N SER A 477 -5.91 0.89 5.74
CA SER A 477 -7.09 0.17 6.19
C SER A 477 -8.12 -0.17 5.09
N GLU A 478 -8.16 0.56 3.97
CA GLU A 478 -9.07 0.32 2.87
C GLU A 478 -8.61 -0.79 1.90
N ILE A 479 -7.33 -1.21 1.97
CA ILE A 479 -6.75 -2.13 0.98
C ILE A 479 -7.46 -3.47 0.94
N ALA A 480 -7.72 -4.07 2.10
CA ALA A 480 -8.42 -5.35 2.18
C ALA A 480 -9.83 -5.29 1.55
N PHE A 481 -10.48 -4.14 1.66
CA PHE A 481 -11.79 -3.89 1.04
C PHE A 481 -11.67 -3.69 -0.47
N ALA A 482 -10.66 -2.96 -0.93
CA ALA A 482 -10.40 -2.75 -2.35
C ALA A 482 -10.04 -4.05 -3.10
N PHE A 483 -9.31 -4.95 -2.44
CA PHE A 483 -8.94 -6.27 -2.98
C PHE A 483 -9.99 -7.37 -2.74
N HIS A 484 -11.10 -7.06 -2.07
CA HIS A 484 -12.13 -8.03 -1.69
C HIS A 484 -11.62 -9.15 -0.75
N ASN A 485 -10.69 -8.81 0.14
CA ASN A 485 -9.95 -9.75 1.00
C ASN A 485 -10.33 -9.65 2.50
N VAL A 486 -11.46 -9.03 2.83
CA VAL A 486 -11.92 -8.87 4.22
C VAL A 486 -12.05 -10.21 4.96
N ASN A 487 -12.35 -11.28 4.24
CA ASN A 487 -12.55 -12.62 4.79
C ASN A 487 -11.30 -13.51 4.77
N GLU A 488 -10.17 -13.01 4.25
CA GLU A 488 -8.90 -13.73 4.33
C GLU A 488 -8.53 -13.99 5.80
N PRO A 489 -8.08 -15.21 6.18
CA PRO A 489 -7.93 -15.60 7.58
C PRO A 489 -7.13 -14.60 8.41
N HIS A 490 -6.02 -14.09 7.88
CA HIS A 490 -5.15 -13.13 8.58
C HIS A 490 -5.75 -11.73 8.66
N ILE A 491 -6.60 -11.34 7.71
CA ILE A 491 -7.28 -10.04 7.64
C ILE A 491 -8.57 -10.05 8.46
N LYS A 492 -9.28 -11.18 8.44
CA LYS A 492 -10.52 -11.38 9.19
C LYS A 492 -10.38 -11.16 10.69
N LEU A 493 -9.21 -11.45 11.26
CA LEU A 493 -8.94 -11.18 12.67
C LEU A 493 -9.16 -9.70 13.03
N ALA A 494 -8.81 -8.79 12.13
CA ALA A 494 -8.97 -7.36 12.34
C ALA A 494 -10.35 -6.84 11.91
N THR A 495 -10.85 -7.29 10.75
CA THR A 495 -12.13 -6.83 10.19
C THR A 495 -13.35 -7.47 10.86
N GLY A 496 -13.14 -8.55 11.62
CA GLY A 496 -14.22 -9.37 12.18
C GLY A 496 -14.96 -10.21 11.16
N GLY A 497 -14.82 -9.96 9.85
CA GLY A 497 -15.47 -10.72 8.76
C GLY A 497 -17.00 -10.78 8.84
N GLY A 498 -17.64 -9.87 9.59
CA GLY A 498 -19.08 -9.81 9.78
C GLY A 498 -19.84 -9.21 8.60
N PRO A 499 -21.18 -9.27 8.60
CA PRO A 499 -22.01 -8.83 7.47
C PRO A 499 -21.76 -7.37 7.06
N VAL A 500 -21.46 -6.49 8.00
CA VAL A 500 -21.17 -5.06 7.73
C VAL A 500 -19.88 -4.91 6.95
N ALA A 501 -18.80 -5.60 7.38
CA ALA A 501 -17.51 -5.55 6.69
C ALA A 501 -17.60 -6.14 5.28
N LEU A 502 -18.33 -7.25 5.10
CA LEU A 502 -18.56 -7.87 3.80
C LEU A 502 -19.37 -6.98 2.86
N ALA A 503 -20.46 -6.38 3.34
CA ALA A 503 -21.24 -5.44 2.53
C ALA A 503 -20.47 -4.18 2.16
N LEU A 504 -19.59 -3.70 3.05
CA LEU A 504 -18.71 -2.56 2.76
C LEU A 504 -17.63 -2.93 1.74
N GLN A 505 -17.05 -4.11 1.84
CA GLN A 505 -16.09 -4.65 0.87
C GLN A 505 -16.67 -4.65 -0.55
N ASP A 506 -17.92 -5.14 -0.72
CA ASP A 506 -18.59 -5.17 -2.02
C ASP A 506 -18.75 -3.75 -2.61
N LYS A 507 -19.02 -2.76 -1.77
CA LYS A 507 -19.13 -1.36 -2.21
C LYS A 507 -17.78 -0.77 -2.61
N VAL A 508 -16.74 -1.01 -1.81
CA VAL A 508 -15.39 -0.48 -2.08
C VAL A 508 -14.82 -1.16 -3.33
N ALA A 509 -14.70 -2.49 -3.34
CA ALA A 509 -14.20 -3.23 -4.50
C ALA A 509 -15.05 -2.95 -5.75
N GLY A 510 -16.38 -2.84 -5.59
CA GLY A 510 -17.30 -2.50 -6.67
C GLY A 510 -16.99 -1.16 -7.32
N ALA A 511 -16.63 -0.13 -6.56
CA ALA A 511 -16.22 1.17 -7.09
C ALA A 511 -14.89 1.11 -7.85
N TRP A 512 -13.89 0.38 -7.33
CA TRP A 512 -12.60 0.15 -8.02
C TRP A 512 -12.79 -0.59 -9.34
N VAL A 513 -13.55 -1.69 -9.33
CA VAL A 513 -13.87 -2.50 -10.51
C VAL A 513 -14.71 -1.70 -11.51
N SER A 514 -15.69 -0.92 -11.05
CA SER A 514 -16.52 -0.08 -11.92
C SER A 514 -15.66 0.95 -12.66
N LEU A 515 -14.76 1.65 -11.96
CA LEU A 515 -13.81 2.55 -12.60
C LEU A 515 -12.94 1.80 -13.64
N ALA A 516 -12.42 0.62 -13.31
CA ALA A 516 -11.61 -0.17 -14.21
C ALA A 516 -12.38 -0.59 -15.48
N LYS A 517 -13.64 -0.98 -15.34
CA LYS A 517 -14.50 -1.39 -16.48
C LYS A 517 -14.96 -0.21 -17.33
N THR A 518 -15.44 0.85 -16.71
CA THR A 518 -16.24 1.90 -17.37
C THR A 518 -15.59 3.28 -17.39
N GLY A 519 -14.57 3.50 -16.56
CA GLY A 519 -14.01 4.85 -16.31
C GLY A 519 -14.83 5.68 -15.30
N ASN A 520 -15.86 5.08 -14.67
CA ASN A 520 -16.73 5.73 -13.67
C ASN A 520 -16.89 4.80 -12.45
N PRO A 521 -16.58 5.23 -11.21
CA PRO A 521 -16.70 4.39 -10.02
C PRO A 521 -18.14 4.23 -9.52
N GLY A 522 -19.14 4.84 -10.19
CA GLY A 522 -20.54 4.69 -9.83
C GLY A 522 -21.07 5.73 -8.84
N PHE A 523 -20.36 6.84 -8.64
CA PHE A 523 -20.83 7.96 -7.80
C PHE A 523 -20.46 9.33 -8.43
N THR A 524 -20.96 10.42 -7.84
CA THR A 524 -20.83 11.76 -8.39
C THR A 524 -19.39 12.24 -8.44
N PRO A 525 -18.92 12.81 -9.57
CA PRO A 525 -17.58 13.40 -9.70
C PRO A 525 -17.36 14.53 -8.67
N TRP A 526 -16.08 14.73 -8.35
CA TRP A 526 -15.61 15.80 -7.48
C TRP A 526 -15.20 17.03 -8.29
N THR A 527 -15.56 18.21 -7.82
CA THR A 527 -15.01 19.50 -8.25
C THR A 527 -14.72 20.38 -7.04
N PRO A 528 -13.91 21.45 -7.17
CA PRO A 528 -13.71 22.39 -6.08
C PRO A 528 -15.01 23.02 -5.55
N GLU A 529 -15.96 23.33 -6.46
CA GLU A 529 -17.25 23.96 -6.15
C GLU A 529 -18.22 22.97 -5.49
N GLU A 530 -18.23 21.73 -6.01
CA GLU A 530 -19.05 20.61 -5.51
C GLU A 530 -18.11 19.46 -5.08
N PRO A 531 -17.56 19.54 -3.85
CA PRO A 531 -16.55 18.59 -3.37
C PRO A 531 -17.17 17.23 -2.99
N ASN A 532 -17.90 16.64 -3.95
CA ASN A 532 -18.55 15.33 -3.79
C ASN A 532 -17.54 14.27 -3.41
N THR A 533 -17.71 13.68 -2.24
CA THR A 533 -16.81 12.65 -1.69
C THR A 533 -17.64 11.43 -1.34
N MET A 534 -17.24 10.26 -1.86
CA MET A 534 -17.79 9.00 -1.42
C MET A 534 -17.21 8.66 -0.05
N VAL A 535 -18.01 8.72 0.99
CA VAL A 535 -17.63 8.30 2.33
C VAL A 535 -17.98 6.82 2.49
N PHE A 536 -16.96 5.97 2.48
CA PHE A 536 -17.09 4.53 2.74
C PHE A 536 -17.06 4.29 4.25
N ASP A 537 -18.19 3.91 4.79
CA ASP A 537 -18.41 3.61 6.22
C ASP A 537 -19.52 2.54 6.34
N THR A 538 -19.92 2.18 7.53
CA THR A 538 -21.07 1.29 7.81
C THR A 538 -22.27 1.68 6.95
N THR A 539 -22.58 2.97 6.85
CA THR A 539 -23.49 3.52 5.85
C THR A 539 -22.70 4.41 4.90
N SER A 540 -22.41 3.88 3.71
CA SER A 540 -21.69 4.63 2.68
C SER A 540 -22.59 5.60 1.94
N GLU A 541 -22.10 6.82 1.71
CA GLU A 541 -22.84 7.87 0.99
C GLU A 541 -21.90 8.79 0.20
N CYS A 542 -22.32 9.25 -0.97
CA CYS A 542 -21.65 10.30 -1.71
C CYS A 542 -22.32 11.64 -1.40
N LYS A 543 -21.54 12.61 -0.90
CA LYS A 543 -22.03 13.94 -0.53
C LYS A 543 -20.96 15.01 -0.71
N PRO A 544 -21.34 16.28 -0.87
CA PRO A 544 -20.39 17.39 -0.77
C PRO A 544 -19.78 17.42 0.65
N LEU A 545 -18.51 17.00 0.75
CA LEU A 545 -17.80 16.97 2.03
C LEU A 545 -16.97 18.26 2.18
N ARG A 546 -17.57 19.25 2.84
CA ARG A 546 -16.97 20.58 3.10
C ARG A 546 -16.23 20.55 4.44
N ASP A 547 -15.05 19.92 4.46
CA ASP A 547 -14.20 19.77 5.65
C ASP A 547 -13.00 20.74 5.69
N ASP A 548 -12.93 21.70 4.76
CA ASP A 548 -11.80 22.63 4.66
C ASP A 548 -11.70 23.58 5.85
N GLN A 549 -12.86 24.05 6.38
CA GLN A 549 -12.89 24.88 7.57
C GLN A 549 -12.43 24.12 8.82
N LEU A 550 -12.89 22.87 8.98
CA LEU A 550 -12.40 21.98 10.04
C LEU A 550 -10.87 21.80 9.96
N ILE A 551 -10.35 21.48 8.77
CA ILE A 551 -8.91 21.31 8.54
C ILE A 551 -8.14 22.59 8.91
N THR A 552 -8.67 23.75 8.54
CA THR A 552 -8.06 25.04 8.83
C THR A 552 -8.04 25.33 10.35
N LEU A 553 -9.15 25.07 11.04
CA LEU A 553 -9.27 25.27 12.51
C LEU A 553 -8.33 24.34 13.29
N MET A 554 -8.21 23.08 12.84
CA MET A 554 -7.28 22.12 13.46
C MET A 554 -5.82 22.51 13.27
N GLY A 555 -5.50 23.35 12.27
CA GLY A 555 -4.15 23.78 11.94
C GLY A 555 -3.29 22.60 11.44
N ASN A 556 -2.03 22.89 11.10
CA ASN A 556 -1.07 21.84 10.74
C ASN A 556 -0.60 21.08 12.01
N THR A 557 -1.47 20.23 12.56
CA THR A 557 -1.11 19.34 13.68
C THR A 557 -0.23 18.16 13.24
N GLY A 558 0.13 18.11 11.98
CA GLY A 558 0.97 17.07 11.38
C GLY A 558 2.42 16.97 11.91
N GLY A 559 2.70 17.47 13.10
CA GLY A 559 4.03 17.45 13.68
C GLY A 559 4.13 17.41 15.21
N ARG A 560 3.03 17.48 15.94
CA ARG A 560 3.07 17.54 17.42
C ARG A 560 2.63 16.24 18.12
N GLY A 561 2.98 15.11 17.57
CA GLY A 561 2.79 13.80 18.21
C GLY A 561 4.11 13.08 18.40
N ARG A 562 5.13 13.75 18.96
CA ARG A 562 6.28 13.06 19.53
C ARG A 562 6.06 12.93 21.03
N GLY A 563 5.39 11.85 21.42
CA GLY A 563 5.59 11.31 22.73
C GLY A 563 7.09 10.99 22.89
N THR A 564 7.75 11.67 23.80
CA THR A 564 9.00 11.24 24.39
C THR A 564 8.72 9.93 25.14
N ALA A 565 9.23 8.81 24.65
CA ALA A 565 9.54 7.63 25.40
C ALA A 565 10.69 6.91 24.69
#